data_ff021417da9a79104b210e7f3252f856
#
_entry.id   ff021417da9a79104b210e7f3252f856
#
_cell.length_a   1.000
_cell.length_b   1.000
_cell.length_c   1.000
_cell.angle_alpha   90.00
_cell.angle_beta   90.00
_cell.angle_gamma   90.00
#
_symmetry.space_group_name_H-M   'P 1'
#
loop_
_entity.id
_entity.type
_entity.pdbx_description
1 polymer ?
#
loop_
_entity_poly.entity_id
_entity_poly.type
_entity_poly.pdbx_seq_one_letter_code
_entity_poly.pdbx_strand_id
1 'polypeptide(L)'
;MAANGFYGVDFSALTKGARGIVLLQDGKIHGGDDQYLYAGEVTGPDGRLQVTLTVKAYVQGAVSAFGTHGGKFTLNLTGNIVGNDLQFSGPSPIAGSPGITVLATYLSDLDLT
;
A
#
# COMPACT_ATOMS: atom_id res chain seq x y z
N MET A 1 0.69 -3.67 17.36
CA MET A 1 1.48 -2.82 16.45
C MET A 1 2.00 -3.67 15.29
N ALA A 2 1.92 -3.15 14.07
CA ALA A 2 2.42 -3.86 12.92
C ALA A 2 3.93 -4.07 13.03
N ALA A 3 4.41 -5.27 12.72
CA ALA A 3 5.81 -5.60 12.83
C ALA A 3 6.63 -4.88 11.75
N ASN A 4 7.80 -4.37 12.14
CA ASN A 4 8.77 -3.88 11.17
C ASN A 4 9.20 -5.01 10.25
N GLY A 5 9.43 -4.71 8.98
CA GLY A 5 9.88 -5.71 8.04
C GLY A 5 9.51 -5.39 6.59
N PHE A 6 9.71 -6.40 5.76
CA PHE A 6 9.35 -6.35 4.35
C PHE A 6 8.01 -7.01 4.14
N TYR A 7 7.17 -6.37 3.35
CA TYR A 7 5.83 -6.87 3.01
C TYR A 7 5.67 -6.88 1.49
N GLY A 8 5.10 -7.96 0.98
CA GLY A 8 4.61 -7.98 -0.40
C GLY A 8 3.20 -7.40 -0.41
N VAL A 9 2.93 -6.44 -1.26
CA VAL A 9 1.62 -5.78 -1.31
C VAL A 9 0.90 -6.06 -2.61
N ASP A 10 -0.41 -6.33 -2.49
CA ASP A 10 -1.33 -6.46 -3.61
C ASP A 10 -2.36 -5.36 -3.51
N PHE A 11 -2.49 -4.59 -4.59
CA PHE A 11 -3.52 -3.56 -4.72
C PHE A 11 -4.61 -4.05 -5.65
N SER A 12 -5.87 -3.94 -5.23
CA SER A 12 -7.01 -4.40 -6.02
C SER A 12 -8.09 -3.33 -6.03
N ALA A 13 -8.47 -2.86 -7.21
CA ALA A 13 -9.51 -1.86 -7.44
C ALA A 13 -10.30 -2.20 -8.71
N LEU A 14 -10.27 -1.33 -9.74
CA LEU A 14 -10.95 -1.58 -11.01
C LEU A 14 -10.33 -2.75 -11.77
N THR A 15 -9.02 -2.90 -11.70
CA THR A 15 -8.30 -3.99 -12.33
C THR A 15 -7.59 -4.80 -11.27
N LYS A 16 -7.24 -6.03 -11.59
CA LYS A 16 -6.40 -6.83 -10.73
C LYS A 16 -5.06 -6.12 -10.62
N GLY A 17 -4.72 -5.75 -9.37
CA GLY A 17 -3.79 -4.70 -9.13
C GLY A 17 -2.33 -5.01 -9.31
N ALA A 18 -1.56 -3.96 -9.13
CA ALA A 18 -0.12 -4.03 -9.08
C ALA A 18 0.34 -4.79 -7.84
N ARG A 19 1.49 -5.42 -7.96
CA ARG A 19 2.20 -6.05 -6.85
C ARG A 19 3.48 -5.29 -6.60
N GLY A 20 3.80 -5.08 -5.33
CA GLY A 20 5.01 -4.39 -4.96
C GLY A 20 5.58 -4.88 -3.66
N ILE A 21 6.68 -4.28 -3.27
CA ILE A 21 7.34 -4.54 -1.99
C ILE A 21 7.38 -3.24 -1.21
N VAL A 22 7.03 -3.30 0.06
CA VAL A 22 7.18 -2.16 0.95
C VAL A 22 8.00 -2.55 2.17
N LEU A 23 8.74 -1.58 2.67
CA LEU A 23 9.47 -1.65 3.93
C LEU A 23 8.64 -0.89 4.96
N LEU A 24 8.31 -1.54 6.07
CA LEU A 24 7.67 -0.90 7.22
C LEU A 24 8.70 -0.80 8.34
N GLN A 25 8.98 0.42 8.76
CA GLN A 25 9.91 0.67 9.86
C GLN A 25 9.42 1.84 10.69
N ASP A 26 9.14 1.56 11.97
CA ASP A 26 8.69 2.56 12.94
C ASP A 26 7.48 3.36 12.46
N GLY A 27 6.52 2.67 11.84
CA GLY A 27 5.31 3.27 11.31
C GLY A 27 5.46 3.97 9.97
N LYS A 28 6.65 3.99 9.39
CA LYS A 28 6.89 4.59 8.08
C LYS A 28 6.93 3.51 7.01
N ILE A 29 6.30 3.82 5.88
CA ILE A 29 6.23 2.92 4.72
C ILE A 29 7.05 3.52 3.59
N HIS A 30 7.93 2.69 3.00
CA HIS A 30 8.66 3.04 1.77
C HIS A 30 8.72 1.81 0.88
N GLY A 31 8.54 2.00 -0.41
CA GLY A 31 8.62 0.88 -1.33
C GLY A 31 8.20 1.25 -2.74
N GLY A 32 7.82 0.25 -3.49
CA GLY A 32 7.38 0.45 -4.85
C GLY A 32 7.15 -0.83 -5.62
N ASP A 33 6.73 -0.66 -6.85
CA ASP A 33 6.62 -1.72 -7.84
C ASP A 33 7.40 -1.31 -9.10
N ASP A 34 7.07 -1.91 -10.25
CA ASP A 34 7.79 -1.61 -11.50
C ASP A 34 7.34 -0.31 -12.18
N GLN A 35 6.36 0.40 -11.62
CA GLN A 35 5.82 1.64 -12.22
C GLN A 35 5.67 2.77 -11.20
N TYR A 36 5.47 2.47 -9.91
CA TYR A 36 5.15 3.45 -8.89
C TYR A 36 6.04 3.30 -7.67
N LEU A 37 6.31 4.43 -7.01
CA LEU A 37 6.93 4.47 -5.68
C LEU A 37 5.86 4.74 -4.65
N TYR A 38 6.05 4.18 -3.45
CA TYR A 38 5.13 4.31 -2.32
C TYR A 38 5.85 4.92 -1.14
N ALA A 39 5.22 5.88 -0.48
CA ALA A 39 5.69 6.43 0.78
C ALA A 39 4.49 6.79 1.65
N GLY A 40 4.56 6.48 2.94
CA GLY A 40 3.46 6.78 3.82
C GLY A 40 3.70 6.45 5.27
N GLU A 41 2.62 6.45 6.03
CA GLU A 41 2.65 6.19 7.48
C GLU A 41 1.49 5.28 7.87
N VAL A 42 1.77 4.43 8.87
CA VAL A 42 0.75 3.62 9.56
C VAL A 42 0.63 4.14 10.98
N THR A 43 -0.60 4.46 11.40
CA THR A 43 -0.90 4.91 12.76
C THR A 43 -2.10 4.15 13.31
N GLY A 44 -2.38 4.35 14.60
CA GLY A 44 -3.55 3.78 15.25
C GLY A 44 -3.30 2.43 15.91
N PRO A 45 -4.29 1.95 16.69
CA PRO A 45 -4.19 0.65 17.37
C PRO A 45 -4.34 -0.51 16.38
N ASP A 46 -3.89 -1.69 16.77
CA ASP A 46 -3.79 -2.88 15.91
C ASP A 46 -5.09 -3.26 15.23
N GLY A 47 -6.22 -3.07 15.91
CA GLY A 47 -7.54 -3.40 15.34
C GLY A 47 -8.14 -2.28 14.49
N ARG A 48 -7.48 -1.13 14.40
CA ARG A 48 -7.97 0.03 13.64
C ARG A 48 -6.78 0.85 13.14
N LEU A 49 -6.00 0.26 12.28
CA LEU A 49 -4.87 0.94 11.66
C LEU A 49 -5.37 1.97 10.64
N GLN A 50 -4.64 3.07 10.53
CA GLN A 50 -4.87 4.09 9.51
C GLN A 50 -3.59 4.25 8.70
N VAL A 51 -3.74 4.32 7.39
CA VAL A 51 -2.62 4.48 6.47
C VAL A 51 -2.88 5.68 5.59
N THR A 52 -1.91 6.57 5.51
CA THR A 52 -1.84 7.59 4.47
C THR A 52 -0.69 7.20 3.56
N LEU A 53 -0.99 6.91 2.31
CA LEU A 53 -0.02 6.41 1.35
C LEU A 53 0.01 7.30 0.11
N THR A 54 1.18 7.85 -0.21
CA THR A 54 1.39 8.58 -1.45
C THR A 54 2.00 7.63 -2.46
N VAL A 55 1.41 7.62 -3.66
CA VAL A 55 1.81 6.77 -4.78
C VAL A 55 2.20 7.67 -5.92
N LYS A 56 3.43 7.51 -6.42
CA LYS A 56 3.98 8.38 -7.47
C LYS A 56 4.58 7.54 -8.58
N ALA A 57 4.13 7.79 -9.82
CA ALA A 57 4.70 7.14 -10.99
C ALA A 57 6.15 7.58 -11.22
N TYR A 58 7.01 6.64 -11.57
CA TYR A 58 8.39 6.93 -11.96
C TYR A 58 8.71 6.40 -13.37
N VAL A 59 7.74 5.81 -14.03
CA VAL A 59 7.86 5.28 -15.38
C VAL A 59 6.87 6.01 -16.28
N GLN A 60 7.30 6.44 -17.43
CA GLN A 60 6.41 7.05 -18.43
C GLN A 60 5.41 6.02 -18.91
N GLY A 61 4.12 6.39 -18.94
CA GLY A 61 3.07 5.48 -19.36
C GLY A 61 2.56 4.55 -18.26
N ALA A 62 2.97 4.77 -17.00
CA ALA A 62 2.50 3.96 -15.88
C ALA A 62 0.97 4.01 -15.75
N VAL A 63 0.37 2.85 -15.43
CA VAL A 63 -1.08 2.73 -15.22
C VAL A 63 -1.33 2.11 -13.85
N SER A 64 -2.11 2.78 -13.00
CA SER A 64 -2.43 2.31 -11.66
C SER A 64 -3.57 1.29 -11.67
N ALA A 65 -3.81 0.66 -10.51
CA ALA A 65 -4.96 -0.23 -10.30
C ALA A 65 -6.31 0.48 -10.53
N PHE A 66 -6.34 1.81 -10.51
CA PHE A 66 -7.54 2.61 -10.79
C PHE A 66 -7.66 2.98 -12.26
N GLY A 67 -6.71 2.58 -13.11
CA GLY A 67 -6.69 2.95 -14.53
C GLY A 67 -6.14 4.34 -14.80
N THR A 68 -5.62 5.04 -13.78
CA THR A 68 -4.98 6.34 -14.00
C THR A 68 -3.62 6.18 -14.64
N HIS A 69 -3.24 7.15 -15.47
CA HIS A 69 -1.96 7.15 -16.19
C HIS A 69 -0.99 8.13 -15.55
N GLY A 70 0.13 7.60 -15.06
CA GLY A 70 1.19 8.44 -14.49
C GLY A 70 0.75 9.18 -13.23
N GLY A 71 1.48 10.25 -12.90
CA GLY A 71 1.11 11.19 -11.85
C GLY A 71 1.38 10.73 -10.43
N LYS A 72 0.70 11.40 -9.51
CA LYS A 72 0.81 11.17 -8.07
C LYS A 72 -0.58 11.24 -7.46
N PHE A 73 -0.86 10.35 -6.52
CA PHE A 73 -2.11 10.40 -5.76
C PHE A 73 -1.88 9.89 -4.34
N THR A 74 -2.83 10.20 -3.45
CA THR A 74 -2.76 9.79 -2.05
C THR A 74 -3.96 8.89 -1.75
N LEU A 75 -3.68 7.80 -1.02
CA LEU A 75 -4.68 6.87 -0.53
C LEU A 75 -4.80 7.03 0.98
N ASN A 76 -6.03 7.07 1.47
CA ASN A 76 -6.34 7.05 2.90
C ASN A 76 -7.05 5.74 3.19
N LEU A 77 -6.37 4.84 3.90
CA LEU A 77 -6.85 3.48 4.10
C LEU A 77 -7.02 3.21 5.58
N THR A 78 -7.95 2.32 5.88
CA THR A 78 -8.12 1.78 7.23
C THR A 78 -8.04 0.27 7.17
N GLY A 79 -7.59 -0.34 8.25
CA GLY A 79 -7.46 -1.78 8.27
C GLY A 79 -7.01 -2.33 9.60
N ASN A 80 -6.52 -3.56 9.56
CA ASN A 80 -6.15 -4.27 10.77
C ASN A 80 -5.06 -5.31 10.48
N ILE A 81 -4.48 -5.81 11.55
CA ILE A 81 -3.52 -6.91 11.52
C ILE A 81 -4.28 -8.22 11.49
N VAL A 82 -3.92 -9.10 10.57
CA VAL A 82 -4.48 -10.46 10.47
C VAL A 82 -3.29 -11.43 10.51
N GLY A 83 -3.04 -12.00 11.68
CA GLY A 83 -1.83 -12.79 11.89
C GLY A 83 -0.59 -11.91 11.79
N ASN A 84 0.30 -12.21 10.85
CA ASN A 84 1.47 -11.38 10.55
C ASN A 84 1.23 -10.43 9.37
N ASP A 85 0.06 -10.54 8.74
CA ASP A 85 -0.26 -9.77 7.54
C ASP A 85 -1.09 -8.54 7.91
N LEU A 86 -1.23 -7.62 6.96
CA LEU A 86 -2.01 -6.41 7.12
C LEU A 86 -3.06 -6.36 6.00
N GLN A 87 -4.26 -5.95 6.36
CA GLN A 87 -5.36 -5.76 5.42
C GLN A 87 -5.88 -4.34 5.53
N PHE A 88 -6.00 -3.66 4.39
CA PHE A 88 -6.49 -2.29 4.35
C PHE A 88 -7.51 -2.13 3.24
N SER A 89 -8.39 -1.14 3.43
CA SER A 89 -9.33 -0.73 2.39
C SER A 89 -9.60 0.76 2.52
N GLY A 90 -10.06 1.36 1.44
CA GLY A 90 -10.38 2.77 1.44
C GLY A 90 -10.98 3.23 0.13
N PRO A 91 -11.37 4.52 0.06
CA PRO A 91 -11.95 5.05 -1.16
C PRO A 91 -10.91 5.20 -2.27
N SER A 92 -11.39 5.11 -3.50
CA SER A 92 -10.58 5.43 -4.68
C SER A 92 -10.21 6.91 -4.66
N PRO A 93 -9.02 7.30 -5.18
CA PRO A 93 -8.70 8.70 -5.40
C PRO A 93 -9.52 9.32 -6.53
N ILE A 94 -10.26 8.50 -7.28
CA ILE A 94 -11.13 8.95 -8.37
C ILE A 94 -12.57 8.87 -7.92
N ALA A 95 -13.28 10.01 -7.97
CA ALA A 95 -14.69 10.08 -7.57
C ALA A 95 -15.54 9.15 -8.45
N GLY A 96 -16.45 8.41 -7.81
CA GLY A 96 -17.35 7.49 -8.50
C GLY A 96 -16.76 6.13 -8.85
N SER A 97 -15.46 5.92 -8.59
CA SER A 97 -14.82 4.62 -8.79
C SER A 97 -14.96 3.74 -7.55
N PRO A 98 -14.93 2.40 -7.70
CA PRO A 98 -14.87 1.51 -6.54
C PRO A 98 -13.67 1.78 -5.66
N GLY A 99 -13.79 1.46 -4.37
CA GLY A 99 -12.68 1.58 -3.45
C GLY A 99 -11.56 0.59 -3.75
N ILE A 100 -10.50 0.68 -2.97
CA ILE A 100 -9.35 -0.21 -3.10
C ILE A 100 -9.23 -1.10 -1.88
N THR A 101 -8.79 -2.32 -2.10
CA THR A 101 -8.34 -3.25 -1.07
C THR A 101 -6.84 -3.49 -1.23
N VAL A 102 -6.13 -3.44 -0.12
CA VAL A 102 -4.67 -3.68 -0.11
C VAL A 102 -4.39 -4.81 0.86
N LEU A 103 -3.71 -5.83 0.39
CA LEU A 103 -3.24 -6.93 1.22
C LEU A 103 -1.72 -6.86 1.29
N ALA A 104 -1.19 -6.72 2.50
CA ALA A 104 0.25 -6.69 2.75
C ALA A 104 0.65 -7.98 3.46
N THR A 105 1.40 -8.82 2.77
CA THR A 105 1.84 -10.12 3.27
C THR A 105 3.24 -9.98 3.85
N TYR A 106 3.41 -10.34 5.12
CA TYR A 106 4.71 -10.28 5.78
C TYR A 106 5.69 -11.28 5.14
N LEU A 107 6.84 -10.78 4.72
CA LEU A 107 7.85 -11.60 4.04
C LEU A 107 9.07 -11.88 4.92
N SER A 108 9.56 -10.87 5.62
CA SER A 108 10.79 -10.97 6.40
C SER A 108 10.91 -9.78 7.33
N ASP A 109 11.67 -9.94 8.42
CA ASP A 109 12.05 -8.78 9.20
C ASP A 109 13.12 -7.96 8.45
N LEU A 110 13.57 -6.86 9.05
CA LEU A 110 14.52 -5.94 8.40
C LEU A 110 15.90 -6.57 8.21
N ASP A 111 16.24 -7.55 9.01
CA ASP A 111 17.50 -8.27 8.93
C ASP A 111 17.34 -9.49 8.04
N LEU A 112 18.00 -9.46 6.90
CA LEU A 112 17.90 -10.53 5.89
C LEU A 112 18.95 -11.64 6.06
N THR A 113 19.77 -11.54 7.10
CA THR A 113 20.80 -12.58 7.34
C THR A 113 20.24 -13.86 7.94
#